data_6c56ac615f96e97aa9f73216494850aa
#
_entry.id   6c56ac615f96e97aa9f73216494850aa
#
_cell.length_a   1.000
_cell.length_b   1.000
_cell.length_c   1.000
_cell.angle_alpha   90.00
_cell.angle_beta   90.00
_cell.angle_gamma   90.00
#
_symmetry.space_group_name_H-M   'P 1'
#
loop_
_entity.id
_entity.type
_entity.pdbx_description
1 polymer ?
#
loop_
_entity_poly.entity_id
_entity_poly.type
_entity_poly.pdbx_seq_one_letter_code
_entity_poly.pdbx_strand_id
1 'polypeptide(L)'
;MCITWTIEALDDLENILAYFYEQSWPATAEAVEARIALAIEKLRDFPERIRASDRIPGARELVIYRLPYIAFVRVTEDEIQLLNIVHLMRKFP
;
A
#
# COMPACT_ATOMS: atom_id res chain seq x y z
N MET A 1 8.31 9.83 11.19
CA MET A 1 8.31 8.38 11.48
C MET A 1 8.93 7.60 10.36
N CYS A 2 9.59 6.50 10.67
CA CYS A 2 10.11 5.59 9.65
C CYS A 2 8.99 4.72 9.08
N ILE A 3 9.06 4.44 7.79
CA ILE A 3 8.15 3.51 7.14
C ILE A 3 8.92 2.24 6.84
N THR A 4 8.43 1.12 7.37
CA THR A 4 9.04 -0.18 7.18
C THR A 4 8.13 -1.04 6.32
N TRP A 5 8.67 -1.61 5.24
CA TRP A 5 7.93 -2.52 4.36
C TRP A 5 8.16 -3.95 4.81
N THR A 6 7.10 -4.68 5.05
CA THR A 6 7.23 -6.11 5.31
C THR A 6 7.59 -6.83 4.02
N ILE A 7 8.07 -8.06 4.14
CA ILE A 7 8.38 -8.90 2.98
C ILE A 7 7.11 -9.11 2.14
N GLU A 8 5.98 -9.33 2.80
CA GLU A 8 4.68 -9.51 2.14
C GLU A 8 4.29 -8.27 1.33
N ALA A 9 4.51 -7.08 1.88
CA ALA A 9 4.19 -5.84 1.16
C ALA A 9 5.11 -5.63 -0.04
N LEU A 10 6.39 -5.97 0.09
CA LEU A 10 7.34 -5.90 -1.02
C LEU A 10 6.95 -6.87 -2.13
N ASP A 11 6.56 -8.09 -1.78
CA ASP A 11 6.09 -9.08 -2.73
C ASP A 11 4.82 -8.61 -3.44
N ASP A 12 3.90 -8.01 -2.68
CA ASP A 12 2.67 -7.45 -3.25
C ASP A 12 2.99 -6.38 -4.29
N LEU A 13 3.92 -5.47 -3.97
CA LEU A 13 4.32 -4.42 -4.90
C LEU A 13 4.94 -5.02 -6.16
N GLU A 14 5.86 -5.98 -6.01
CA GLU A 14 6.47 -6.65 -7.15
C GLU A 14 5.42 -7.29 -8.06
N ASN A 15 4.45 -7.97 -7.49
CA ASN A 15 3.39 -8.63 -8.26
C ASN A 15 2.51 -7.62 -8.99
N ILE A 16 2.20 -6.49 -8.34
CA ILE A 16 1.43 -5.42 -8.96
C ILE A 16 2.18 -4.86 -10.17
N LEU A 17 3.47 -4.56 -10.00
CA LEU A 17 4.27 -3.98 -11.07
C LEU A 17 4.50 -4.97 -12.20
N ALA A 18 4.74 -6.25 -11.89
CA ALA A 18 4.88 -7.29 -12.89
C ALA A 18 3.62 -7.38 -13.76
N TYR A 19 2.44 -7.30 -13.14
CA TYR A 19 1.19 -7.29 -13.86
C TYR A 19 1.14 -6.15 -14.89
N PHE A 20 1.49 -4.93 -14.48
CA PHE A 20 1.45 -3.78 -15.37
C PHE A 20 2.54 -3.82 -16.44
N TYR A 21 3.72 -4.37 -16.16
CA TYR A 21 4.75 -4.57 -17.16
C TYR A 21 4.32 -5.56 -18.23
N GLU A 22 3.58 -6.61 -17.84
CA GLU A 22 3.11 -7.63 -18.78
C GLU A 22 1.87 -7.20 -19.55
N GLN A 23 0.94 -6.49 -18.91
CA GLN A 23 -0.37 -6.20 -19.47
C GLN A 23 -0.49 -4.79 -20.04
N SER A 24 0.52 -3.95 -19.88
CA SER A 24 0.47 -2.56 -20.29
C SER A 24 1.86 -2.10 -20.73
N TRP A 25 2.09 -0.78 -20.70
CA TRP A 25 3.37 -0.20 -21.10
C TRP A 25 4.28 -0.02 -19.89
N PRO A 26 5.62 -0.07 -20.07
CA PRO A 26 6.56 0.20 -18.96
C PRO A 26 6.30 1.54 -18.28
N ALA A 27 5.93 2.57 -19.04
CA ALA A 27 5.60 3.87 -18.47
C ALA A 27 4.40 3.81 -17.53
N THR A 28 3.43 2.94 -17.81
CA THR A 28 2.27 2.74 -16.94
C THR A 28 2.69 2.11 -15.62
N ALA A 29 3.55 1.09 -15.67
CA ALA A 29 4.06 0.47 -14.46
C ALA A 29 4.83 1.46 -13.59
N GLU A 30 5.66 2.30 -14.22
CA GLU A 30 6.40 3.33 -13.50
C GLU A 30 5.48 4.36 -12.85
N ALA A 31 4.40 4.75 -13.54
CA ALA A 31 3.42 5.68 -13.00
C ALA A 31 2.66 5.07 -11.82
N VAL A 32 2.32 3.80 -11.88
CA VAL A 32 1.67 3.08 -10.80
C VAL A 32 2.58 3.03 -9.57
N GLU A 33 3.85 2.69 -9.79
CA GLU A 33 4.83 2.65 -8.71
C GLU A 33 4.95 4.01 -8.03
N ALA A 34 5.05 5.08 -8.83
CA ALA A 34 5.17 6.43 -8.30
C ALA A 34 3.96 6.83 -7.46
N ARG A 35 2.75 6.46 -7.88
CA ARG A 35 1.53 6.76 -7.13
C ARG A 35 1.49 6.01 -5.80
N ILE A 36 1.87 4.74 -5.82
CA ILE A 36 1.90 3.93 -4.59
C ILE A 36 2.92 4.52 -3.62
N ALA A 37 4.12 4.81 -4.11
CA ALA A 37 5.18 5.37 -3.29
C ALA A 37 4.78 6.72 -2.68
N LEU A 38 4.16 7.59 -3.46
CA LEU A 38 3.72 8.90 -2.98
C LEU A 38 2.63 8.78 -1.91
N ALA A 39 1.67 7.90 -2.12
CA ALA A 39 0.59 7.68 -1.15
C ALA A 39 1.16 7.21 0.19
N ILE A 40 2.13 6.30 0.15
CA ILE A 40 2.75 5.76 1.35
C ILE A 40 3.62 6.81 2.04
N GLU A 41 4.38 7.60 1.27
CA GLU A 41 5.21 8.66 1.85
C GLU A 41 4.39 9.70 2.62
N LYS A 42 3.18 9.99 2.18
CA LYS A 42 2.30 10.93 2.86
C LYS A 42 1.90 10.46 4.26
N LEU A 43 2.02 9.18 4.55
CA LEU A 43 1.72 8.66 5.88
C LEU A 43 2.69 9.17 6.95
N ARG A 44 3.90 9.57 6.56
CA ARG A 44 4.89 10.11 7.51
C ARG A 44 4.35 11.32 8.25
N ASP A 45 3.57 12.15 7.54
CA ASP A 45 3.08 13.39 8.10
C ASP A 45 1.79 13.20 8.91
N PHE A 46 0.92 12.30 8.45
CA PHE A 46 -0.43 12.16 9.04
C PHE A 46 -0.86 10.70 9.15
N PRO A 47 -0.12 9.86 9.90
CA PRO A 47 -0.43 8.42 9.94
C PRO A 47 -1.78 8.11 10.60
N GLU A 48 -2.28 9.00 11.45
CA GLU A 48 -3.52 8.75 12.19
C GLU A 48 -4.78 9.22 11.45
N ARG A 49 -4.61 9.84 10.29
CA ARG A 49 -5.76 10.32 9.51
C ARG A 49 -6.44 9.23 8.70
N ILE A 50 -5.79 8.10 8.52
CA ILE A 50 -6.39 6.99 7.78
C ILE A 50 -7.26 6.15 8.70
N ARG A 51 -8.29 5.56 8.13
CA ARG A 51 -9.30 4.83 8.90
C ARG A 51 -8.76 3.53 9.46
N ALA A 52 -9.33 3.11 10.60
CA ALA A 52 -9.03 1.79 11.14
C ALA A 52 -9.59 0.72 10.19
N SER A 53 -8.89 -0.40 10.11
CA SER A 53 -9.32 -1.51 9.26
C SER A 53 -10.40 -2.33 9.95
N ASP A 54 -11.45 -2.66 9.18
CA ASP A 54 -12.47 -3.60 9.63
C ASP A 54 -12.04 -5.04 9.36
N ARG A 55 -10.99 -5.22 8.55
CA ARG A 55 -10.55 -6.55 8.09
C ARG A 55 -9.40 -7.10 8.92
N ILE A 56 -8.48 -6.24 9.33
CA ILE A 56 -7.30 -6.64 10.09
C ILE A 56 -7.31 -5.88 11.42
N PRO A 57 -7.54 -6.56 12.55
CA PRO A 57 -7.54 -5.90 13.86
C PRO A 57 -6.21 -5.20 14.13
N GLY A 58 -6.30 -3.97 14.62
CA GLY A 58 -5.12 -3.17 14.94
C GLY A 58 -4.42 -2.53 13.77
N ALA A 59 -4.91 -2.74 12.55
CA ALA A 59 -4.34 -2.11 11.36
C ALA A 59 -5.22 -0.95 10.88
N ARG A 60 -4.66 -0.17 9.97
CA ARG A 60 -5.36 0.92 9.29
C ARG A 60 -5.33 0.68 7.79
N GLU A 61 -6.30 1.24 7.07
CA GLU A 61 -6.43 1.07 5.62
C GLU A 61 -6.18 2.38 4.91
N LEU A 62 -5.20 2.37 4.01
CA LEU A 62 -4.92 3.50 3.12
C LEU A 62 -5.42 3.15 1.72
N VAL A 63 -6.43 3.88 1.25
CA VAL A 63 -6.89 3.75 -0.13
C VAL A 63 -5.93 4.54 -1.01
N ILE A 64 -5.34 3.87 -2.01
CA ILE A 64 -4.39 4.52 -2.91
C ILE A 64 -5.18 5.22 -4.01
N TYR A 65 -5.09 6.55 -4.02
CA TYR A 65 -5.90 7.39 -4.89
C TYR A 65 -5.73 7.06 -6.37
N ARG A 66 -6.84 6.89 -7.07
CA ARG A 66 -6.95 6.56 -8.50
C ARG A 66 -6.40 5.19 -8.88
N LEU A 67 -6.11 4.36 -7.92
CA LEU A 67 -5.72 2.97 -8.15
C LEU A 67 -6.64 2.06 -7.34
N PRO A 68 -6.92 0.86 -7.83
CA PRO A 68 -7.84 -0.05 -7.13
C PRO A 68 -7.11 -0.85 -6.04
N TYR A 69 -6.28 -0.19 -5.24
CA TYR A 69 -5.50 -0.85 -4.20
C TYR A 69 -5.71 -0.23 -2.83
N ILE A 70 -5.64 -1.08 -1.82
CA ILE A 70 -5.63 -0.67 -0.43
C ILE A 70 -4.32 -1.15 0.19
N ALA A 71 -3.64 -0.28 0.92
CA ALA A 71 -2.48 -0.65 1.71
C ALA A 71 -2.91 -0.80 3.16
N PHE A 72 -2.56 -1.93 3.78
CA PHE A 72 -2.80 -2.13 5.21
C PHE A 72 -1.53 -1.75 5.96
N VAL A 73 -1.68 -0.91 6.97
CA VAL A 73 -0.54 -0.42 7.75
C VAL A 73 -0.81 -0.57 9.24
N ARG A 74 0.25 -0.72 10.01
CA ARG A 74 0.19 -0.69 11.47
C ARG A 74 1.06 0.46 11.94
N VAL A 75 0.47 1.37 12.72
CA VAL A 75 1.18 2.51 13.26
C VAL A 75 1.58 2.19 14.69
N THR A 76 2.87 2.27 14.97
CA THR A 76 3.41 2.12 16.32
C THR A 76 3.99 3.45 16.78
N GLU A 77 4.52 3.51 18.00
CA GLU A 77 5.15 4.73 18.50
C GLU A 77 6.34 5.16 17.64
N ASP A 78 7.07 4.19 17.10
CA ASP A 78 8.35 4.43 16.45
C ASP A 78 8.30 4.37 14.92
N GLU A 79 7.33 3.66 14.36
CA GLU A 79 7.33 3.41 12.93
C GLU A 79 5.94 3.17 12.36
N ILE A 80 5.87 3.23 11.05
CA ILE A 80 4.70 2.82 10.29
C ILE A 80 5.10 1.55 9.55
N GLN A 81 4.41 0.45 9.82
CA GLN A 81 4.67 -0.84 9.18
C GLN A 81 3.68 -1.04 8.05
N LEU A 82 4.18 -1.17 6.83
CA LEU A 82 3.34 -1.49 5.68
C LEU A 82 3.21 -3.01 5.60
N LEU A 83 2.00 -3.50 5.83
CA LEU A 83 1.74 -4.93 5.97
C LEU A 83 1.47 -5.63 4.65
N ASN A 84 0.57 -5.07 3.85
CA ASN A 84 0.14 -5.64 2.58
C ASN A 84 -0.40 -4.56 1.66
N ILE A 85 -0.39 -4.83 0.35
CA ILE A 85 -1.09 -4.02 -0.64
C ILE A 85 -1.99 -4.96 -1.41
N VAL A 86 -3.30 -4.75 -1.37
CA VAL A 86 -4.26 -5.66 -1.99
C VAL A 86 -5.18 -4.93 -2.95
N HIS A 87 -5.67 -5.66 -3.95
CA HIS A 87 -6.65 -5.13 -4.89
C HIS A 87 -8.01 -5.00 -4.19
N LEU A 88 -8.73 -3.91 -4.44
CA LEU A 88 -10.03 -3.63 -3.83
C LEU A 88 -11.05 -4.75 -4.03
N MET A 89 -11.00 -5.40 -5.18
CA MET A 89 -11.96 -6.47 -5.52
C MET A 89 -11.59 -7.83 -4.95
N ARG A 90 -10.41 -7.95 -4.37
CA ARG A 90 -9.98 -9.21 -3.76
C ARG A 90 -10.59 -9.33 -2.37
N LYS A 91 -11.17 -10.50 -2.09
CA LYS A 91 -11.62 -10.79 -0.74
C LYS A 91 -10.42 -11.02 0.15
N PHE A 92 -10.44 -10.43 1.34
CA PHE A 92 -9.34 -10.52 2.28
C PHE A 92 -9.88 -10.96 3.64
N PRO A 93 -9.21 -11.83 4.35
CA PRO A 93 -8.13 -12.69 3.94
C PRO A 93 -8.53 -13.68 2.91
#